data_4285d7444c3170b78a2f8c69a29f88f9
#
_entry.id   4285d7444c3170b78a2f8c69a29f88f9
#
_cell.length_a   1.000
_cell.length_b   1.000
_cell.length_c   1.000
_cell.angle_alpha   90.00
_cell.angle_beta   90.00
_cell.angle_gamma   90.00
#
_symmetry.space_group_name_H-M   'P 1'
#
loop_
_entity.id
_entity.type
_entity.pdbx_description
1 polymer ?
#
loop_
_entity_poly.entity_id
_entity_poly.type
_entity_poly.pdbx_seq_one_letter_code
_entity_poly.pdbx_strand_id
1 'polypeptide(L)'
;MAKSNRRDFLKNAPAVAAAAAVTAPVAARAQAPAEKPTKKVHYPNGKPPEKPGLFNNAVSYGNLVFISGIGAHFEGDIKAHTKFVLDELKKSLERAGSSMEKVLKVNVYLNDLKDYDGMNEVFRGSFGPEPGVRTTIAAAGGIPGNSLVEIDCIAYI
;
A
#
# COMPACT_ATOMS: atom_id res chain seq x y z
N MET A 1 -49.14 52.95 -5.51
CA MET A 1 -48.06 51.96 -5.74
C MET A 1 -46.89 52.68 -6.42
N ALA A 2 -45.87 53.08 -5.67
CA ALA A 2 -44.70 53.79 -6.17
C ALA A 2 -43.71 52.80 -6.74
N LYS A 3 -43.33 52.92 -7.99
CA LYS A 3 -42.29 52.10 -8.65
C LYS A 3 -40.89 52.55 -8.18
N SER A 4 -40.27 51.75 -7.37
CA SER A 4 -38.88 51.91 -6.95
C SER A 4 -37.97 51.81 -8.19
N ASN A 5 -37.18 52.86 -8.45
CA ASN A 5 -36.33 52.99 -9.63
C ASN A 5 -34.91 52.51 -9.24
N ARG A 6 -34.37 51.50 -9.90
CA ARG A 6 -33.07 50.90 -9.66
C ARG A 6 -31.88 51.88 -9.70
N ARG A 7 -32.11 53.12 -10.20
CA ARG A 7 -31.07 54.18 -10.29
C ARG A 7 -30.79 54.90 -8.98
N ASP A 8 -31.71 54.84 -7.98
CA ASP A 8 -31.51 55.55 -6.70
C ASP A 8 -30.68 54.73 -5.71
N PHE A 9 -30.53 53.41 -5.91
CA PHE A 9 -29.70 52.55 -5.06
C PHE A 9 -28.18 52.82 -5.19
N LEU A 10 -27.73 53.33 -6.33
CA LEU A 10 -26.32 53.54 -6.59
C LEU A 10 -25.76 54.90 -6.09
N LYS A 11 -26.60 55.80 -5.60
CA LYS A 11 -26.20 57.14 -5.14
C LYS A 11 -25.80 57.20 -3.66
N ASN A 12 -26.14 56.18 -2.87
CA ASN A 12 -25.90 56.14 -1.43
C ASN A 12 -24.98 55.04 -0.97
N ALA A 13 -24.09 54.55 -1.79
CA ALA A 13 -23.07 53.59 -1.34
C ALA A 13 -21.94 54.34 -0.62
N PRO A 14 -21.63 54.06 0.65
CA PRO A 14 -20.48 54.63 1.32
C PRO A 14 -19.20 54.17 0.62
N ALA A 15 -18.29 55.09 0.38
CA ALA A 15 -16.98 54.81 -0.19
C ALA A 15 -16.20 53.92 0.79
N VAL A 16 -16.19 52.63 0.51
CA VAL A 16 -15.30 51.70 1.25
C VAL A 16 -13.90 51.90 0.65
N ALA A 17 -13.02 52.51 1.46
CA ALA A 17 -11.62 52.64 1.15
C ALA A 17 -11.04 51.24 0.92
N ALA A 18 -10.71 50.90 -0.34
CA ALA A 18 -10.01 49.67 -0.70
C ALA A 18 -8.58 49.79 -0.12
N ALA A 19 -8.34 49.13 1.01
CA ALA A 19 -6.98 48.83 1.46
C ALA A 19 -6.34 47.90 0.43
N ALA A 20 -5.41 48.44 -0.39
CA ALA A 20 -4.59 47.62 -1.25
C ALA A 20 -3.73 46.69 -0.41
N ALA A 21 -4.18 45.47 -0.24
CA ALA A 21 -3.33 44.40 0.30
C ALA A 21 -2.25 44.14 -0.75
N VAL A 22 -1.04 44.62 -0.48
CA VAL A 22 0.15 44.24 -1.22
C VAL A 22 0.40 42.77 -0.98
N THR A 23 -0.16 41.91 -1.82
CA THR A 23 0.21 40.50 -1.87
C THR A 23 1.61 40.43 -2.48
N ALA A 24 2.62 40.31 -1.63
CA ALA A 24 3.96 39.96 -2.08
C ALA A 24 3.85 38.64 -2.89
N PRO A 25 4.46 38.55 -4.07
CA PRO A 25 4.45 37.31 -4.83
C PRO A 25 5.14 36.25 -3.95
N VAL A 26 4.38 35.22 -3.54
CA VAL A 26 4.97 34.01 -2.98
C VAL A 26 5.83 33.43 -4.11
N ALA A 27 7.14 33.65 -4.01
CA ALA A 27 8.09 33.06 -4.94
C ALA A 27 7.86 31.56 -4.90
N ALA A 28 7.30 31.00 -5.97
CA ALA A 28 7.16 29.56 -6.14
C ALA A 28 8.59 29.00 -6.05
N ARG A 29 8.90 28.40 -4.91
CA ARG A 29 10.17 27.72 -4.71
C ARG A 29 10.21 26.59 -5.73
N ALA A 30 10.97 26.76 -6.82
CA ALA A 30 11.18 25.74 -7.81
C ALA A 30 11.70 24.50 -7.06
N GLN A 31 10.85 23.46 -6.92
CA GLN A 31 11.29 22.19 -6.39
C GLN A 31 12.34 21.64 -7.37
N ALA A 32 13.50 21.29 -6.83
CA ALA A 32 14.51 20.57 -7.61
C ALA A 32 13.84 19.36 -8.29
N PRO A 33 14.21 19.01 -9.53
CA PRO A 33 13.63 17.85 -10.19
C PRO A 33 13.76 16.63 -9.27
N ALA A 34 12.63 16.00 -8.97
CA ALA A 34 12.63 14.79 -8.15
C ALA A 34 13.52 13.74 -8.85
N GLU A 35 14.47 13.18 -8.13
CA GLU A 35 15.30 12.10 -8.67
C GLU A 35 14.41 10.96 -9.17
N LYS A 36 14.73 10.43 -10.36
CA LYS A 36 13.96 9.30 -10.90
C LYS A 36 14.10 8.11 -9.96
N PRO A 37 12.98 7.48 -9.57
CA PRO A 37 13.04 6.34 -8.68
C PRO A 37 13.83 5.19 -9.32
N THR A 38 14.62 4.49 -8.51
CA THR A 38 15.39 3.32 -8.92
C THR A 38 14.92 2.09 -8.16
N LYS A 39 15.09 0.90 -8.77
CA LYS A 39 14.78 -0.36 -8.10
C LYS A 39 15.81 -0.63 -7.02
N LYS A 40 15.33 -0.92 -5.80
CA LYS A 40 16.16 -1.38 -4.67
C LYS A 40 15.73 -2.79 -4.27
N VAL A 41 16.69 -3.68 -4.03
CA VAL A 41 16.47 -5.05 -3.51
C VAL A 41 16.69 -5.06 -2.00
N HIS A 42 15.78 -5.70 -1.27
CA HIS A 42 15.87 -5.87 0.18
C HIS A 42 16.27 -7.31 0.51
N TYR A 43 17.57 -7.53 0.63
CA TYR A 43 18.14 -8.85 0.91
C TYR A 43 17.92 -9.27 2.36
N PRO A 44 17.55 -10.53 2.66
CA PRO A 44 17.37 -11.02 4.03
C PRO A 44 18.60 -10.79 4.92
N ASN A 45 19.78 -10.94 4.38
CA ASN A 45 21.07 -10.78 5.09
C ASN A 45 21.75 -9.44 4.79
N GLY A 46 21.03 -8.47 4.19
CA GLY A 46 21.56 -7.16 3.82
C GLY A 46 22.58 -7.15 2.69
N LYS A 47 22.89 -8.31 2.10
CA LYS A 47 23.89 -8.47 1.02
C LYS A 47 23.33 -9.29 -0.13
N PRO A 48 23.72 -8.99 -1.39
CA PRO A 48 23.36 -9.82 -2.53
C PRO A 48 23.97 -11.22 -2.38
N PRO A 49 23.30 -12.27 -2.88
CA PRO A 49 23.86 -13.62 -2.92
C PRO A 49 25.04 -13.68 -3.91
N GLU A 50 25.96 -14.63 -3.70
CA GLU A 50 27.11 -14.84 -4.60
C GLU A 50 26.68 -15.19 -6.03
N LYS A 51 25.59 -15.94 -6.16
CA LYS A 51 24.98 -16.28 -7.47
C LYS A 51 23.59 -15.66 -7.56
N PRO A 52 23.23 -15.10 -8.74
CA PRO A 52 21.88 -14.58 -8.93
C PRO A 52 20.82 -15.64 -8.64
N GLY A 53 19.81 -15.29 -7.82
CA GLY A 53 18.63 -16.12 -7.60
C GLY A 53 17.65 -16.02 -8.76
N LEU A 54 16.63 -16.86 -8.78
CA LEU A 54 15.53 -16.80 -9.75
C LEU A 54 14.68 -15.54 -9.58
N PHE A 55 14.53 -15.07 -8.34
CA PHE A 55 13.78 -13.87 -7.96
C PHE A 55 14.31 -13.30 -6.65
N ASN A 56 13.80 -12.14 -6.25
CA ASN A 56 14.07 -11.52 -4.94
C ASN A 56 12.81 -11.51 -4.10
N ASN A 57 12.94 -11.74 -2.80
CA ASN A 57 11.81 -11.80 -1.88
C ASN A 57 11.11 -10.44 -1.70
N ALA A 58 11.88 -9.35 -1.77
CA ALA A 58 11.34 -8.01 -1.67
C ALA A 58 12.13 -7.01 -2.52
N VAL A 59 11.40 -6.17 -3.25
CA VAL A 59 11.96 -5.05 -4.00
C VAL A 59 11.15 -3.79 -3.75
N SER A 60 11.78 -2.61 -3.85
CA SER A 60 11.07 -1.33 -3.86
C SER A 60 11.41 -0.52 -5.10
N TYR A 61 10.47 0.37 -5.48
CA TYR A 61 10.62 1.35 -6.53
C TYR A 61 9.89 2.63 -6.13
N GLY A 62 10.62 3.70 -5.94
CA GLY A 62 10.10 4.88 -5.27
C GLY A 62 9.67 4.55 -3.85
N ASN A 63 8.45 4.86 -3.49
CA ASN A 63 7.86 4.55 -2.20
C ASN A 63 7.03 3.24 -2.18
N LEU A 64 6.98 2.48 -3.27
CA LEU A 64 6.28 1.20 -3.33
C LEU A 64 7.22 0.04 -3.02
N VAL A 65 6.69 -0.93 -2.26
CA VAL A 65 7.32 -2.20 -1.92
C VAL A 65 6.51 -3.33 -2.50
N PHE A 66 7.19 -4.28 -3.11
CA PHE A 66 6.64 -5.51 -3.69
C PHE A 66 7.25 -6.68 -2.94
N ILE A 67 6.42 -7.49 -2.32
CA ILE A 67 6.82 -8.73 -1.63
C ILE A 67 6.37 -9.90 -2.50
N SER A 68 7.29 -10.82 -2.76
CA SER A 68 6.99 -12.05 -3.51
C SER A 68 6.09 -12.99 -2.72
N GLY A 69 5.49 -13.99 -3.39
CA GLY A 69 4.73 -15.03 -2.73
C GLY A 69 5.53 -15.71 -1.62
N ILE A 70 4.89 -15.86 -0.47
CA ILE A 70 5.41 -16.55 0.71
C ILE A 70 4.49 -17.72 0.99
N GLY A 71 5.04 -18.93 0.96
CA GLY A 71 4.38 -20.17 1.33
C GLY A 71 4.92 -20.77 2.62
N ALA A 72 4.22 -21.76 3.17
CA ALA A 72 4.62 -22.53 4.35
C ALA A 72 5.04 -23.93 3.91
N HIS A 73 6.25 -24.36 4.26
CA HIS A 73 6.85 -25.62 3.81
C HIS A 73 7.11 -26.58 4.99
N PHE A 74 6.05 -26.83 5.76
CA PHE A 74 6.06 -27.76 6.89
C PHE A 74 4.70 -28.47 6.99
N GLU A 75 4.62 -29.55 7.74
CA GLU A 75 3.37 -30.27 8.02
C GLU A 75 2.48 -29.43 8.95
N GLY A 76 1.24 -29.14 8.52
CA GLY A 76 0.32 -28.33 9.30
C GLY A 76 -1.04 -28.14 8.62
N ASP A 77 -1.98 -27.56 9.33
CA ASP A 77 -3.27 -27.16 8.81
C ASP A 77 -3.24 -25.77 8.19
N ILE A 78 -4.35 -25.36 7.60
CA ILE A 78 -4.47 -24.05 6.96
C ILE A 78 -4.23 -22.89 7.92
N LYS A 79 -4.63 -23.03 9.20
CA LYS A 79 -4.45 -21.97 10.20
C LYS A 79 -2.98 -21.79 10.57
N ALA A 80 -2.26 -22.91 10.76
CA ALA A 80 -0.83 -22.90 11.03
C ALA A 80 -0.05 -22.30 9.83
N HIS A 81 -0.36 -22.72 8.61
CA HIS A 81 0.25 -22.19 7.40
C HIS A 81 -0.03 -20.69 7.23
N THR A 82 -1.29 -20.26 7.40
CA THR A 82 -1.67 -18.85 7.27
C THR A 82 -0.95 -17.98 8.29
N LYS A 83 -0.88 -18.43 9.55
CA LYS A 83 -0.17 -17.71 10.61
C LYS A 83 1.31 -17.53 10.25
N PHE A 84 1.99 -18.60 9.83
CA PHE A 84 3.39 -18.55 9.44
C PHE A 84 3.62 -17.59 8.28
N VAL A 85 2.81 -17.69 7.24
CA VAL A 85 2.92 -16.84 6.05
C VAL A 85 2.75 -15.36 6.39
N LEU A 86 1.77 -15.01 7.25
CA LEU A 86 1.55 -13.63 7.71
C LEU A 86 2.71 -13.13 8.58
N ASP A 87 3.28 -13.97 9.45
CA ASP A 87 4.44 -13.61 10.27
C ASP A 87 5.68 -13.34 9.39
N GLU A 88 5.93 -14.15 8.35
CA GLU A 88 7.04 -13.94 7.41
C GLU A 88 6.81 -12.73 6.48
N LEU A 89 5.55 -12.49 6.09
CA LEU A 89 5.16 -11.29 5.33
C LEU A 89 5.47 -10.02 6.14
N LYS A 90 5.09 -10.01 7.42
CA LYS A 90 5.38 -8.91 8.34
C LYS A 90 6.89 -8.63 8.43
N LYS A 91 7.71 -9.68 8.66
CA LYS A 91 9.18 -9.53 8.71
C LYS A 91 9.76 -8.97 7.41
N SER A 92 9.21 -9.39 6.26
CA SER A 92 9.65 -8.93 4.95
C SER A 92 9.31 -7.46 4.70
N LEU A 93 8.12 -7.03 5.11
CA LEU A 93 7.68 -5.63 5.07
C LEU A 93 8.54 -4.75 5.98
N GLU A 94 8.76 -5.15 7.23
CA GLU A 94 9.58 -4.42 8.20
C GLU A 94 11.02 -4.25 7.69
N ARG A 95 11.62 -5.30 7.12
CA ARG A 95 12.95 -5.25 6.49
C ARG A 95 13.01 -4.24 5.34
N ALA A 96 11.91 -4.08 4.61
CA ALA A 96 11.81 -3.12 3.52
C ALA A 96 11.47 -1.69 3.99
N GLY A 97 11.26 -1.46 5.28
CA GLY A 97 10.88 -0.15 5.86
C GLY A 97 9.38 0.14 5.81
N SER A 98 8.56 -0.90 5.63
CA SER A 98 7.09 -0.85 5.59
C SER A 98 6.46 -1.53 6.80
N SER A 99 5.15 -1.76 6.79
CA SER A 99 4.42 -2.50 7.83
C SER A 99 3.16 -3.15 7.24
N MET A 100 2.54 -4.04 8.02
CA MET A 100 1.27 -4.67 7.63
C MET A 100 0.15 -3.66 7.36
N GLU A 101 0.07 -2.58 8.12
CA GLU A 101 -0.93 -1.52 7.95
C GLU A 101 -0.72 -0.66 6.70
N LYS A 102 0.50 -0.68 6.14
CA LYS A 102 0.85 0.03 4.90
C LYS A 102 0.60 -0.81 3.64
N VAL A 103 0.05 -2.00 3.77
CA VAL A 103 -0.26 -2.87 2.63
C VAL A 103 -1.45 -2.32 1.86
N LEU A 104 -1.25 -2.08 0.57
CA LEU A 104 -2.27 -1.58 -0.36
C LEU A 104 -3.04 -2.71 -1.03
N LYS A 105 -2.34 -3.78 -1.39
CA LYS A 105 -2.93 -4.93 -2.08
C LYS A 105 -2.32 -6.23 -1.58
N VAL A 106 -3.18 -7.23 -1.39
CA VAL A 106 -2.80 -8.62 -1.06
C VAL A 106 -3.40 -9.56 -2.11
N ASN A 107 -2.60 -10.49 -2.61
CA ASN A 107 -3.09 -11.65 -3.32
C ASN A 107 -2.91 -12.88 -2.41
N VAL A 108 -3.97 -13.66 -2.30
CA VAL A 108 -3.99 -14.91 -1.54
C VAL A 108 -4.29 -16.05 -2.49
N TYR A 109 -3.39 -17.01 -2.55
CA TYR A 109 -3.50 -18.24 -3.33
C TYR A 109 -3.71 -19.38 -2.36
N LEU A 110 -4.82 -20.11 -2.48
CA LEU A 110 -5.12 -21.30 -1.70
C LEU A 110 -4.81 -22.55 -2.53
N ASN A 111 -4.33 -23.58 -1.88
CA ASN A 111 -4.18 -24.89 -2.52
C ASN A 111 -5.55 -25.51 -2.83
N ASP A 112 -6.53 -25.28 -1.98
CA ASP A 112 -7.91 -25.73 -2.13
C ASP A 112 -8.86 -24.67 -1.56
N LEU A 113 -9.97 -24.39 -2.25
CA LEU A 113 -10.95 -23.41 -1.81
C LEU A 113 -11.67 -23.80 -0.49
N LYS A 114 -11.68 -25.10 -0.13
CA LYS A 114 -12.19 -25.56 1.18
C LYS A 114 -11.48 -24.91 2.37
N ASP A 115 -10.25 -24.44 2.19
CA ASP A 115 -9.43 -23.79 3.21
C ASP A 115 -9.75 -22.29 3.41
N TYR A 116 -10.68 -21.75 2.61
CA TYR A 116 -10.99 -20.32 2.60
C TYR A 116 -11.40 -19.76 3.96
N ASP A 117 -12.30 -20.44 4.67
CA ASP A 117 -12.80 -19.97 5.97
C ASP A 117 -11.73 -20.08 7.06
N GLY A 118 -10.99 -21.19 7.12
CA GLY A 118 -9.89 -21.37 8.06
C GLY A 118 -8.76 -20.36 7.87
N MET A 119 -8.44 -20.04 6.61
CA MET A 119 -7.49 -18.96 6.28
C MET A 119 -8.03 -17.60 6.77
N ASN A 120 -9.28 -17.27 6.49
CA ASN A 120 -9.90 -15.98 6.88
C ASN A 120 -9.95 -15.76 8.38
N GLU A 121 -10.14 -16.80 9.20
CA GLU A 121 -10.11 -16.68 10.66
C GLU A 121 -8.78 -16.11 11.15
N VAL A 122 -7.65 -16.58 10.60
CA VAL A 122 -6.31 -16.13 10.98
C VAL A 122 -5.93 -14.81 10.31
N PHE A 123 -6.37 -14.61 9.08
CA PHE A 123 -6.09 -13.40 8.28
C PHE A 123 -6.74 -12.15 8.87
N ARG A 124 -7.88 -12.30 9.52
CA ARG A 124 -8.68 -11.18 10.06
C ARG A 124 -7.88 -10.33 11.06
N GLY A 125 -7.83 -9.02 10.82
CA GLY A 125 -7.14 -8.04 11.67
C GLY A 125 -5.63 -7.96 11.47
N SER A 126 -5.02 -8.82 10.65
CA SER A 126 -3.56 -8.82 10.44
C SER A 126 -3.03 -7.55 9.76
N PHE A 127 -3.89 -6.84 9.03
CA PHE A 127 -3.54 -5.62 8.28
C PHE A 127 -4.12 -4.34 8.90
N GLY A 128 -4.44 -4.38 10.20
CA GLY A 128 -5.03 -3.23 10.91
C GLY A 128 -6.53 -3.05 10.67
N PRO A 129 -7.10 -1.93 11.16
CA PRO A 129 -8.55 -1.66 11.08
C PRO A 129 -9.03 -1.31 9.67
N GLU A 130 -8.15 -0.80 8.81
CA GLU A 130 -8.45 -0.39 7.44
C GLU A 130 -7.57 -1.15 6.44
N PRO A 131 -7.80 -2.48 6.24
CA PRO A 131 -6.96 -3.29 5.37
C PRO A 131 -7.04 -2.86 3.91
N GLY A 132 -5.96 -3.06 3.15
CA GLY A 132 -5.92 -2.84 1.72
C GLY A 132 -6.85 -3.78 0.94
N VAL A 133 -6.84 -3.68 -0.38
CA VAL A 133 -7.65 -4.55 -1.25
C VAL A 133 -7.06 -5.97 -1.32
N ARG A 134 -7.92 -6.99 -1.42
CA ARG A 134 -7.52 -8.40 -1.50
C ARG A 134 -8.15 -9.12 -2.70
N THR A 135 -7.38 -9.98 -3.33
CA THR A 135 -7.86 -11.00 -4.26
C THR A 135 -7.55 -12.38 -3.68
N THR A 136 -8.49 -13.31 -3.71
CA THR A 136 -8.27 -14.70 -3.28
C THR A 136 -8.74 -15.65 -4.36
N ILE A 137 -7.89 -16.61 -4.70
CA ILE A 137 -8.19 -17.69 -5.66
C ILE A 137 -7.67 -19.02 -5.13
N ALA A 138 -8.20 -20.14 -5.61
CA ALA A 138 -7.58 -21.44 -5.45
C ALA A 138 -6.74 -21.76 -6.70
N ALA A 139 -5.50 -22.19 -6.51
CA ALA A 139 -4.58 -22.50 -7.59
C ALA A 139 -4.90 -23.88 -8.19
N ALA A 140 -5.15 -23.92 -9.50
CA ALA A 140 -5.27 -25.19 -10.21
C ALA A 140 -3.93 -25.93 -10.21
N GLY A 141 -3.90 -27.15 -9.68
CA GLY A 141 -2.67 -27.94 -9.57
C GLY A 141 -1.83 -27.71 -8.32
N GLY A 142 -2.28 -26.85 -7.42
CA GLY A 142 -1.68 -26.64 -6.08
C GLY A 142 -0.64 -25.54 -6.04
N ILE A 143 -0.02 -25.40 -4.87
CA ILE A 143 1.02 -24.43 -4.55
C ILE A 143 2.36 -25.16 -4.42
N PRO A 144 3.46 -24.61 -4.97
CA PRO A 144 4.78 -25.23 -4.85
C PRO A 144 5.17 -25.49 -3.38
N GLY A 145 5.84 -26.64 -3.15
CA GLY A 145 6.33 -27.01 -1.82
C GLY A 145 5.24 -27.44 -0.83
N ASN A 146 4.08 -27.87 -1.35
CA ASN A 146 2.93 -28.36 -0.56
C ASN A 146 2.36 -27.33 0.44
N SER A 147 2.56 -26.03 0.19
CA SER A 147 1.90 -25.00 0.99
C SER A 147 0.39 -25.00 0.76
N LEU A 148 -0.39 -24.85 1.82
CA LEU A 148 -1.85 -24.74 1.73
C LEU A 148 -2.28 -23.31 1.36
N VAL A 149 -1.42 -22.32 1.57
CA VAL A 149 -1.64 -20.92 1.23
C VAL A 149 -0.33 -20.24 0.85
N GLU A 150 -0.38 -19.36 -0.15
CA GLU A 150 0.69 -18.44 -0.50
C GLU A 150 0.14 -17.03 -0.54
N ILE A 151 0.91 -16.05 -0.07
CA ILE A 151 0.50 -14.65 -0.03
C ILE A 151 1.62 -13.77 -0.58
N ASP A 152 1.28 -12.88 -1.52
CA ASP A 152 2.11 -11.76 -1.93
C ASP A 152 1.42 -10.43 -1.61
N CYS A 153 2.17 -9.33 -1.61
CA CYS A 153 1.57 -8.02 -1.40
C CYS A 153 2.34 -6.87 -2.06
N ILE A 154 1.62 -5.76 -2.22
CA ILE A 154 2.16 -4.43 -2.55
C ILE A 154 1.85 -3.51 -1.37
N ALA A 155 2.89 -2.81 -0.89
CA ALA A 155 2.81 -1.87 0.22
C ALA A 155 3.51 -0.55 -0.14
N TYR A 156 3.47 0.43 0.77
CA TYR A 156 4.28 1.64 0.66
C TYR A 156 5.22 1.80 1.86
N ILE A 157 6.27 2.61 1.69
CA ILE A 157 7.25 2.95 2.72
C ILE A 157 6.85 4.24 3.44
#